data_1eb8e4952ef89c3bd8f7e7de184d366c
#
_entry.id   1eb8e4952ef89c3bd8f7e7de184d366c
#
_cell.length_a   1.000
_cell.length_b   1.000
_cell.length_c   1.000
_cell.angle_alpha   90.00
_cell.angle_beta   90.00
_cell.angle_gamma   90.00
#
_symmetry.space_group_name_H-M   'P 1'
#
loop_
_entity.id
_entity.type
_entity.pdbx_description
1 polymer ?
#
loop_
_entity_poly.entity_id
_entity_poly.type
_entity_poly.pdbx_seq_one_letter_code
_entity_poly.pdbx_strand_id
1 'polypeptide(L)'
;MPTLVIKGKITKGYSHWVKVYDEAEDLRNSKYGIKTIYRGHEMEDESTIHVVMNTPSMEVLQQHMENEAELIASAGGSTNPEDNEITLCSD
;
A
#
# COMPACT_ATOMS: atom_id res chain seq x y z
N MET A 1 4.79 -10.10 -13.67
CA MET A 1 4.99 -9.17 -12.56
C MET A 1 4.35 -9.75 -11.31
N PRO A 2 5.07 -9.78 -10.19
CA PRO A 2 4.45 -10.28 -8.95
C PRO A 2 3.25 -9.44 -8.52
N THR A 3 2.27 -10.12 -7.96
CA THR A 3 1.09 -9.50 -7.36
C THR A 3 1.22 -9.56 -5.85
N LEU A 4 0.99 -8.45 -5.19
CA LEU A 4 1.03 -8.34 -3.75
C LEU A 4 -0.39 -8.21 -3.22
N VAL A 5 -0.71 -9.01 -2.21
CA VAL A 5 -1.95 -8.87 -1.46
C VAL A 5 -1.56 -8.41 -0.06
N ILE A 6 -1.94 -7.19 0.28
CA ILE A 6 -1.52 -6.54 1.51
C ILE A 6 -2.73 -6.32 2.41
N LYS A 7 -2.58 -6.71 3.68
CA LYS A 7 -3.54 -6.37 4.74
C LYS A 7 -2.80 -5.54 5.76
N GLY A 8 -3.34 -4.38 6.08
CA GLY A 8 -2.68 -3.47 7.01
C GLY A 8 -3.65 -2.72 7.89
N LYS A 9 -3.12 -2.15 8.98
CA LYS A 9 -3.87 -1.29 9.89
C LYS A 9 -3.55 0.16 9.60
N ILE A 10 -4.57 1.01 9.68
CA ILE A 10 -4.41 2.45 9.52
C ILE A 10 -4.89 3.17 10.77
N THR A 11 -4.34 4.35 11.04
CA THR A 11 -4.56 5.08 12.29
C THR A 11 -5.26 6.43 12.13
N LYS A 12 -5.45 6.90 10.89
CA LYS A 12 -6.03 8.24 10.63
C LYS A 12 -7.39 8.19 9.93
N GLY A 13 -8.02 7.01 9.89
CA GLY A 13 -9.30 6.81 9.23
C GLY A 13 -9.18 6.52 7.74
N TYR A 14 -10.15 5.80 7.23
CA TYR A 14 -10.12 5.35 5.83
C TYR A 14 -10.23 6.50 4.84
N SER A 15 -11.08 7.48 5.10
CA SER A 15 -11.27 8.61 4.18
C SER A 15 -9.98 9.39 3.96
N HIS A 16 -9.19 9.59 5.02
CA HIS A 16 -7.90 10.24 4.92
C HIS A 16 -6.89 9.35 4.20
N TRP A 17 -6.82 8.08 4.60
CA TRP A 17 -5.87 7.13 4.01
C TRP A 17 -6.09 6.99 2.49
N VAL A 18 -7.34 6.77 2.06
CA VAL A 18 -7.62 6.54 0.65
C VAL A 18 -7.34 7.77 -0.20
N LYS A 19 -7.58 8.95 0.35
CA LYS A 19 -7.27 10.20 -0.34
C LYS A 19 -5.77 10.32 -0.62
N VAL A 20 -4.95 10.12 0.40
CA VAL A 20 -3.48 10.19 0.25
C VAL A 20 -2.99 9.06 -0.65
N TYR A 21 -3.53 7.86 -0.49
CA TYR A 21 -3.17 6.72 -1.31
C TYR A 21 -3.43 6.98 -2.79
N ASP A 22 -4.61 7.50 -3.12
CA ASP A 22 -5.00 7.77 -4.51
C ASP A 22 -4.18 8.93 -5.11
N GLU A 23 -3.89 9.95 -4.33
CA GLU A 23 -3.03 11.06 -4.78
C GLU A 23 -1.61 10.60 -5.12
N ALA A 24 -1.14 9.54 -4.49
CA ALA A 24 0.20 9.00 -4.73
C ALA A 24 0.25 7.94 -5.86
N GLU A 25 -0.87 7.63 -6.51
CA GLU A 25 -0.91 6.61 -7.55
C GLU A 25 0.01 6.93 -8.72
N ASP A 26 0.03 8.18 -9.18
CA ASP A 26 0.91 8.59 -10.28
C ASP A 26 2.40 8.44 -9.91
N LEU A 27 2.74 8.73 -8.66
CA LEU A 27 4.09 8.56 -8.17
C LEU A 27 4.49 7.08 -8.19
N ARG A 28 3.61 6.20 -7.70
CA ARG A 28 3.88 4.76 -7.71
C ARG A 28 4.07 4.25 -9.13
N ASN A 29 3.21 4.68 -10.05
CA ASN A 29 3.30 4.25 -11.45
C ASN A 29 4.55 4.77 -12.14
N SER A 30 4.79 6.07 -12.07
CA SER A 30 5.85 6.71 -12.86
C SER A 30 7.24 6.48 -12.29
N LYS A 31 7.37 6.47 -10.96
CA LYS A 31 8.68 6.35 -10.33
C LYS A 31 9.08 4.89 -10.06
N TYR A 32 8.11 4.04 -9.74
CA TYR A 32 8.37 2.67 -9.30
C TYR A 32 7.76 1.60 -10.20
N GLY A 33 6.89 1.96 -11.12
CA GLY A 33 6.19 0.98 -11.94
C GLY A 33 5.20 0.11 -11.17
N ILE A 34 4.79 0.56 -9.99
CA ILE A 34 3.82 -0.14 -9.15
C ILE A 34 2.41 0.27 -9.54
N LYS A 35 1.55 -0.70 -9.79
CA LYS A 35 0.18 -0.46 -10.21
C LYS A 35 -0.80 -1.05 -9.20
N THR A 36 -1.73 -0.24 -8.72
CA THR A 36 -2.81 -0.69 -7.85
C THR A 36 -3.89 -1.38 -8.68
N ILE A 37 -4.27 -2.59 -8.26
CA ILE A 37 -5.38 -3.34 -8.84
C ILE A 37 -6.65 -3.11 -8.03
N TYR A 38 -6.52 -3.08 -6.69
CA TYR A 38 -7.64 -2.91 -5.77
C TYR A 38 -7.15 -2.26 -4.48
N ARG A 39 -7.99 -1.43 -3.88
CA ARG A 39 -7.80 -0.96 -2.51
C ARG A 39 -9.18 -0.79 -1.86
N GLY A 40 -9.25 -1.07 -0.56
CA GLY A 40 -10.49 -0.96 0.20
C GLY A 40 -10.26 -1.25 1.67
N HIS A 41 -11.32 -1.18 2.46
CA HIS A 41 -11.27 -1.56 3.87
C HIS A 41 -12.21 -2.74 4.11
N GLU A 42 -12.04 -3.39 5.26
CA GLU A 42 -12.97 -4.45 5.65
C GLU A 42 -14.32 -3.82 5.99
N MET A 43 -15.40 -4.52 5.61
CA MET A 43 -16.76 -4.01 5.82
C MET A 43 -17.07 -3.74 7.29
N GLU A 44 -16.50 -4.54 8.18
CA GLU A 44 -16.75 -4.46 9.61
C GLU A 44 -15.67 -3.70 10.38
N ASP A 45 -14.56 -3.33 9.71
CA ASP A 45 -13.43 -2.66 10.37
C ASP A 45 -12.74 -1.72 9.38
N GLU A 46 -13.13 -0.45 9.39
CA GLU A 46 -12.56 0.57 8.51
C GLU A 46 -11.08 0.86 8.79
N SER A 47 -10.54 0.41 9.93
CA SER A 47 -9.13 0.58 10.25
C SER A 47 -8.25 -0.50 9.64
N THR A 48 -8.86 -1.54 9.05
CA THR A 48 -8.14 -2.62 8.37
C THR A 48 -8.34 -2.48 6.87
N ILE A 49 -7.25 -2.21 6.16
CA ILE A 49 -7.28 -2.04 4.71
C ILE A 49 -6.72 -3.26 3.99
N HIS A 50 -7.18 -3.44 2.77
CA HIS A 50 -6.65 -4.44 1.85
C HIS A 50 -6.27 -3.76 0.56
N VAL A 51 -5.05 -4.05 0.09
CA VAL A 51 -4.53 -3.50 -1.17
C VAL A 51 -3.99 -4.65 -2.00
N VAL A 52 -4.33 -4.65 -3.28
CA VAL A 52 -3.74 -5.57 -4.26
C VAL A 52 -3.03 -4.73 -5.30
N MET A 53 -1.75 -5.02 -5.52
CA MET A 53 -0.94 -4.26 -6.47
C MET A 53 0.05 -5.16 -7.20
N ASN A 54 0.43 -4.73 -8.41
CA ASN A 54 1.55 -5.33 -9.12
C ASN A 54 2.80 -4.49 -8.91
N THR A 55 3.94 -5.15 -8.79
CA THR A 55 5.24 -4.50 -8.70
C THR A 55 6.21 -5.17 -9.68
N PRO A 56 7.17 -4.42 -10.28
CA PRO A 56 8.19 -5.03 -11.13
C PRO A 56 9.06 -6.03 -10.38
N SER A 57 9.34 -5.79 -9.09
CA SER A 57 10.14 -6.68 -8.26
C SER A 57 9.94 -6.33 -6.79
N MET A 58 10.39 -7.24 -5.90
CA MET A 58 10.38 -6.99 -4.47
C MET A 58 11.35 -5.88 -4.08
N GLU A 59 12.46 -5.76 -4.79
CA GLU A 59 13.43 -4.69 -4.54
C GLU A 59 12.82 -3.31 -4.77
N VAL A 60 12.04 -3.16 -5.84
CA VAL A 60 11.35 -1.91 -6.15
C VAL A 60 10.32 -1.59 -5.06
N LEU A 61 9.59 -2.59 -4.60
CA LEU A 61 8.63 -2.38 -3.51
C LEU A 61 9.34 -1.91 -2.24
N GLN A 62 10.46 -2.52 -1.89
CA GLN A 62 11.23 -2.10 -0.72
C GLN A 62 11.73 -0.67 -0.87
N GLN A 63 12.24 -0.31 -2.04
CA GLN A 63 12.67 1.06 -2.32
C GLN A 63 11.53 2.05 -2.17
N HIS A 64 10.35 1.70 -2.67
CA HIS A 64 9.16 2.53 -2.52
C HIS A 64 8.82 2.74 -1.05
N MET A 65 8.77 1.69 -0.26
CA MET A 65 8.41 1.78 1.15
C MET A 65 9.44 2.59 1.95
N GLU A 66 10.71 2.42 1.66
CA GLU A 66 11.77 3.17 2.33
C GLU A 66 11.79 4.65 1.93
N ASN A 67 11.69 4.93 0.62
CA ASN A 67 11.77 6.30 0.10
C ASN A 67 10.52 7.11 0.43
N GLU A 68 9.37 6.46 0.51
CA GLU A 68 8.07 7.13 0.72
C GLU A 68 7.50 6.87 2.12
N ALA A 69 8.34 6.52 3.08
CA ALA A 69 7.91 6.21 4.44
C ALA A 69 7.14 7.37 5.09
N GLU A 70 7.58 8.61 4.86
CA GLU A 70 6.89 9.79 5.39
C GLU A 70 5.50 9.96 4.78
N LEU A 71 5.37 9.71 3.48
CA LEU A 71 4.09 9.77 2.79
C LEU A 71 3.14 8.70 3.32
N ILE A 72 3.63 7.48 3.50
CA ILE A 72 2.84 6.38 4.06
C ILE A 72 2.37 6.73 5.47
N ALA A 73 3.27 7.25 6.30
CA ALA A 73 2.93 7.67 7.66
C ALA A 73 1.90 8.80 7.66
N SER A 74 2.00 9.74 6.73
CA SER A 74 1.06 10.86 6.62
C SER A 74 -0.36 10.38 6.29
N ALA A 75 -0.49 9.25 5.60
CA ALA A 75 -1.77 8.61 5.31
C ALA A 75 -2.33 7.82 6.50
N GLY A 76 -1.54 7.62 7.53
CA GLY A 76 -1.91 6.79 8.68
C GLY A 76 -1.51 5.33 8.52
N GLY A 77 -0.76 4.99 7.48
CA GLY A 77 -0.24 3.66 7.28
C GLY A 77 1.05 3.42 8.05
N SER A 78 1.59 2.21 7.94
CA SER A 78 2.83 1.81 8.59
C SER A 78 3.69 1.02 7.61
N THR A 79 5.01 1.18 7.72
CA THR A 79 5.98 0.34 7.03
C THR A 79 6.50 -0.79 7.92
N ASN A 80 6.03 -0.84 9.17
CA ASN A 80 6.44 -1.88 10.12
C ASN A 80 5.85 -3.23 9.69
N PRO A 81 6.69 -4.28 9.52
CA PRO A 81 6.18 -5.60 9.14
C PRO A 81 5.17 -6.20 10.11
N GLU A 82 5.17 -5.77 11.38
CA GLU A 82 4.21 -6.24 12.37
C GLU A 82 2.80 -5.71 12.12
N ASP A 83 2.68 -4.56 11.46
CA ASP A 83 1.39 -3.91 11.20
C ASP A 83 0.78 -4.33 9.86
N ASN A 84 1.53 -5.06 9.05
CA ASN A 84 1.11 -5.42 7.69
C ASN A 84 1.34 -6.90 7.43
N GLU A 85 0.36 -7.52 6.74
CA GLU A 85 0.53 -8.86 6.19
C GLU A 85 0.66 -8.72 4.68
N ILE A 86 1.77 -9.17 4.13
CA ILE A 86 2.03 -9.11 2.69
C ILE A 86 2.13 -10.52 2.16
N THR A 87 1.23 -10.88 1.24
CA THR A 87 1.29 -12.16 0.54
C THR A 87 1.77 -11.90 -0.87
N LEU A 88 2.84 -12.61 -1.24
CA LEU A 88 3.41 -12.50 -2.57
C LEU A 88 2.79 -13.58 -3.44
N CYS A 89 2.20 -13.17 -4.56
CA CYS A 89 1.55 -14.06 -5.50
C CYS A 89 2.21 -13.95 -6.87
N SER A 90 2.09 -15.02 -7.67
CA SER A 90 2.56 -15.00 -9.05
C SER A 90 1.63 -14.14 -9.91
N ASP A 91 2.19 -13.44 -10.87
CA ASP A 91 1.44 -12.61 -11.83
C ASP A 91 0.49 -11.62 -11.15
#